data_4736cce5e46502914a7cd18364bc7904
#
_entry.id   4736cce5e46502914a7cd18364bc7904
#
_cell.length_a   1.000
_cell.length_b   1.000
_cell.length_c   1.000
_cell.angle_alpha   90.00
_cell.angle_beta   90.00
_cell.angle_gamma   90.00
#
_symmetry.space_group_name_H-M   'P 1'
#
loop_
_entity.id
_entity.type
_entity.pdbx_description
1 polymer ?
#
loop_
_entity_poly.entity_id
_entity_poly.type
_entity_poly.pdbx_seq_one_letter_code
_entity_poly.pdbx_strand_id
1 'polypeptide(L)'
;MASKVSKGARNREALISAAARLFWQRGYHGASLADIAGEAELPVGNLYYYFKSKAELALAVASGFSQDTQDMLDEINAAAADPRKRLQMLATRLAASQRSRLTYGCPVAAAVRDFRSDAKAASDKAAEVFTLIAGYVSAETGRTGLRPALALAAGRAAVAEWQGGIVLGHALADAAAVAESARRLARILGASEAQ
;
A
#
# COMPACT_ATOMS: atom_id res chain seq x y z
N MET A 1 -15.57 16.83 19.39
CA MET A 1 -14.47 16.90 20.39
C MET A 1 -13.39 15.92 19.96
N ALA A 2 -12.26 16.39 19.44
CA ALA A 2 -11.14 15.52 19.07
C ALA A 2 -10.53 14.92 20.36
N SER A 3 -10.62 13.59 20.50
CA SER A 3 -9.99 12.86 21.59
C SER A 3 -8.47 13.10 21.54
N LYS A 4 -7.90 13.63 22.62
CA LYS A 4 -6.46 13.90 22.74
C LYS A 4 -5.71 12.56 22.71
N VAL A 5 -5.08 12.22 21.58
CA VAL A 5 -4.28 11.01 21.45
C VAL A 5 -3.26 10.95 22.57
N SER A 6 -3.21 9.84 23.32
CA SER A 6 -2.31 9.68 24.47
C SER A 6 -0.84 9.72 24.04
N LYS A 7 0.08 10.12 24.95
CA LYS A 7 1.53 10.09 24.68
C LYS A 7 1.98 8.67 24.27
N GLY A 8 1.44 7.62 24.90
CA GLY A 8 1.75 6.23 24.55
C GLY A 8 1.34 5.87 23.14
N ALA A 9 0.14 6.28 22.70
CA ALA A 9 -0.34 6.02 21.34
C ALA A 9 0.53 6.76 20.31
N ARG A 10 0.95 8.00 20.57
CA ARG A 10 1.87 8.74 19.69
C ARG A 10 3.24 8.07 19.58
N ASN A 11 3.80 7.61 20.68
CA ASN A 11 5.09 6.91 20.68
C ASN A 11 5.02 5.60 19.89
N ARG A 12 3.93 4.83 20.06
CA ARG A 12 3.71 3.60 19.31
C ARG A 12 3.62 3.87 17.80
N GLU A 13 2.89 4.90 17.41
CA GLU A 13 2.74 5.30 16.01
C GLU A 13 4.07 5.80 15.40
N ALA A 14 4.86 6.56 16.16
CA ALA A 14 6.19 6.99 15.73
C ALA A 14 7.11 5.79 15.43
N LEU A 15 7.08 4.75 16.28
CA LEU A 15 7.84 3.51 16.05
C LEU A 15 7.37 2.77 14.79
N ILE A 16 6.07 2.66 14.56
CA ILE A 16 5.52 2.02 13.36
C ILE A 16 5.93 2.79 12.10
N SER A 17 5.82 4.12 12.12
CA SER A 17 6.19 4.97 10.99
C SER A 17 7.70 4.92 10.69
N ALA A 18 8.55 4.92 11.72
CA ALA A 18 9.99 4.74 11.57
C ALA A 18 10.34 3.36 11.01
N ALA A 19 9.71 2.30 11.52
CA ALA A 19 9.89 0.95 11.02
C ALA A 19 9.46 0.81 9.55
N ALA A 20 8.32 1.37 9.16
CA ALA A 20 7.84 1.35 7.79
C ALA A 20 8.85 1.99 6.82
N ARG A 21 9.42 3.17 7.20
CA ARG A 21 10.46 3.83 6.39
C ARG A 21 11.73 2.99 6.28
N LEU A 22 12.25 2.50 7.41
CA LEU A 22 13.52 1.76 7.41
C LEU A 22 13.39 0.40 6.74
N PHE A 23 12.28 -0.32 6.93
CA PHE A 23 12.02 -1.58 6.22
C PHE A 23 11.93 -1.36 4.70
N TRP A 24 11.33 -0.25 4.26
CA TRP A 24 11.27 0.08 2.85
C TRP A 24 12.62 0.45 2.26
N GLN A 25 13.42 1.26 2.97
CA GLN A 25 14.70 1.79 2.48
C GLN A 25 15.85 0.80 2.59
N ARG A 26 15.89 -0.01 3.65
CA ARG A 26 17.02 -0.90 4.00
C ARG A 26 16.67 -2.38 4.01
N GLY A 27 15.41 -2.71 3.77
CA GLY A 27 14.86 -4.06 3.92
C GLY A 27 14.65 -4.45 5.40
N TYR A 28 13.87 -5.52 5.61
CA TYR A 28 13.56 -6.01 6.96
C TYR A 28 14.81 -6.40 7.73
N HIS A 29 15.72 -7.14 7.12
CA HIS A 29 16.95 -7.60 7.80
C HIS A 29 17.96 -6.48 8.05
N GLY A 30 18.02 -5.48 7.17
CA GLY A 30 18.96 -4.35 7.25
C GLY A 30 18.59 -3.28 8.29
N ALA A 31 17.36 -3.29 8.85
CA ALA A 31 16.94 -2.35 9.87
C ALA A 31 16.93 -3.01 11.25
N SER A 32 17.77 -2.57 12.19
CA SER A 32 17.74 -3.05 13.57
C SER A 32 16.65 -2.35 14.39
N LEU A 33 16.24 -2.97 15.54
CA LEU A 33 15.32 -2.33 16.46
C LEU A 33 15.93 -1.06 17.09
N ALA A 34 17.25 -1.00 17.24
CA ALA A 34 17.96 0.20 17.71
C ALA A 34 17.88 1.33 16.67
N ASP A 35 18.06 1.03 15.37
CA ASP A 35 17.90 2.02 14.31
C ASP A 35 16.47 2.58 14.27
N ILE A 36 15.47 1.71 14.43
CA ILE A 36 14.05 2.10 14.42
C ILE A 36 13.73 3.01 15.61
N ALA A 37 14.22 2.67 16.79
CA ALA A 37 14.03 3.50 17.98
C ALA A 37 14.73 4.86 17.83
N GLY A 38 15.95 4.88 17.29
CA GLY A 38 16.70 6.12 16.99
C GLY A 38 15.96 7.00 15.98
N GLU A 39 15.46 6.42 14.88
CA GLU A 39 14.66 7.11 13.85
C GLU A 39 13.35 7.70 14.41
N ALA A 40 12.77 7.03 15.41
CA ALA A 40 11.58 7.50 16.11
C ALA A 40 11.88 8.50 17.23
N GLU A 41 13.15 8.81 17.49
CA GLU A 41 13.60 9.66 18.58
C GLU A 41 13.16 9.15 19.98
N LEU A 42 13.13 7.81 20.14
CA LEU A 42 12.70 7.15 21.38
C LEU A 42 13.81 6.23 21.91
N PRO A 43 13.93 6.09 23.23
CA PRO A 43 14.81 5.08 23.81
C PRO A 43 14.43 3.67 23.36
N VAL A 44 15.43 2.81 23.11
CA VAL A 44 15.22 1.41 22.69
C VAL A 44 14.33 0.64 23.67
N GLY A 45 14.42 0.92 24.97
CA GLY A 45 13.55 0.32 25.97
C GLY A 45 12.05 0.60 25.74
N ASN A 46 11.71 1.75 25.17
CA ASN A 46 10.33 2.07 24.81
C ASN A 46 9.81 1.14 23.68
N LEU A 47 10.67 0.77 22.74
CA LEU A 47 10.27 -0.15 21.68
C LEU A 47 9.84 -1.50 22.24
N TYR A 48 10.63 -2.08 23.17
CA TYR A 48 10.30 -3.35 23.80
C TYR A 48 9.06 -3.29 24.71
N TYR A 49 8.68 -2.10 25.17
CA TYR A 49 7.41 -1.92 25.85
C TYR A 49 6.20 -2.10 24.93
N TYR A 50 6.29 -1.62 23.66
CA TYR A 50 5.19 -1.69 22.70
C TYR A 50 5.22 -2.94 21.84
N PHE A 51 6.40 -3.48 21.50
CA PHE A 51 6.59 -4.59 20.58
C PHE A 51 7.60 -5.58 21.15
N LYS A 52 7.14 -6.81 21.39
CA LYS A 52 7.99 -7.87 21.97
C LYS A 52 9.00 -8.43 20.97
N SER A 53 8.81 -8.22 19.67
CA SER A 53 9.67 -8.70 18.61
C SER A 53 9.62 -7.79 17.38
N LYS A 54 10.63 -7.91 16.52
CA LYS A 54 10.66 -7.25 15.21
C LYS A 54 9.53 -7.74 14.30
N ALA A 55 9.12 -9.01 14.43
CA ALA A 55 8.00 -9.57 13.68
C ALA A 55 6.65 -8.97 14.11
N GLU A 56 6.46 -8.69 15.41
CA GLU A 56 5.27 -7.98 15.89
C GLU A 56 5.20 -6.55 15.37
N LEU A 57 6.34 -5.85 15.34
CA LEU A 57 6.42 -4.51 14.74
C LEU A 57 6.16 -4.56 13.23
N ALA A 58 6.69 -5.55 12.51
CA ALA A 58 6.41 -5.75 11.09
C ALA A 58 4.92 -6.00 10.82
N LEU A 59 4.26 -6.77 11.70
CA LEU A 59 2.81 -7.00 11.61
C LEU A 59 2.02 -5.69 11.81
N ALA A 60 2.46 -4.84 12.73
CA ALA A 60 1.84 -3.53 12.91
C ALA A 60 2.04 -2.62 11.68
N VAL A 61 3.23 -2.63 11.07
CA VAL A 61 3.48 -1.92 9.80
C VAL A 61 2.57 -2.44 8.67
N ALA A 62 2.49 -3.76 8.50
CA ALA A 62 1.64 -4.38 7.48
C ALA A 62 0.14 -4.09 7.71
N SER A 63 -0.29 -4.04 8.98
CA SER A 63 -1.65 -3.65 9.35
C SER A 63 -1.95 -2.21 8.97
N GLY A 64 -0.97 -1.30 9.12
CA GLY A 64 -1.08 0.07 8.66
C GLY A 64 -1.33 0.15 7.15
N PHE A 65 -0.58 -0.60 6.32
CA PHE A 65 -0.81 -0.63 4.87
C PHE A 65 -2.23 -1.08 4.48
N SER A 66 -2.75 -2.10 5.17
CA SER A 66 -4.12 -2.58 4.92
C SER A 66 -5.15 -1.54 5.35
N GLN A 67 -4.96 -0.89 6.50
CA GLN A 67 -5.87 0.13 7.00
C GLN A 67 -5.87 1.37 6.10
N ASP A 68 -4.70 1.91 5.72
CA ASP A 68 -4.57 3.06 4.82
C ASP A 68 -5.25 2.77 3.46
N THR A 69 -5.14 1.52 2.99
CA THR A 69 -5.81 1.09 1.75
C THR A 69 -7.33 1.07 1.93
N GLN A 70 -7.83 0.51 3.03
CA GLN A 70 -9.27 0.49 3.31
C GLN A 70 -9.82 1.91 3.46
N ASP A 71 -9.13 2.77 4.20
CA ASP A 71 -9.54 4.17 4.40
C ASP A 71 -9.61 4.92 3.06
N MET A 72 -8.62 4.72 2.19
CA MET A 72 -8.62 5.28 0.83
C MET A 72 -9.82 4.80 0.01
N LEU A 73 -10.18 3.51 0.08
CA LEU A 73 -11.34 2.97 -0.63
C LEU A 73 -12.66 3.51 -0.06
N ASP A 74 -12.74 3.68 1.26
CA ASP A 74 -13.91 4.25 1.92
C ASP A 74 -14.08 5.73 1.59
N GLU A 75 -12.99 6.51 1.53
CA GLU A 75 -13.02 7.89 1.02
C GLU A 75 -13.57 7.98 -0.41
N ILE A 76 -13.12 7.07 -1.30
CA ILE A 76 -13.61 7.01 -2.68
C ILE A 76 -15.11 6.68 -2.70
N ASN A 77 -15.55 5.73 -1.88
CA ASN A 77 -16.96 5.36 -1.78
C ASN A 77 -17.84 6.52 -1.29
N ALA A 78 -17.35 7.28 -0.32
CA ALA A 78 -18.04 8.44 0.22
C ALA A 78 -18.11 9.61 -0.79
N ALA A 79 -17.08 9.77 -1.64
CA ALA A 79 -16.96 10.89 -2.56
C ALA A 79 -17.78 10.74 -3.85
N ALA A 80 -18.17 9.53 -4.24
CA ALA A 80 -18.92 9.29 -5.47
C ALA A 80 -19.93 8.15 -5.34
N ALA A 81 -21.12 8.32 -5.91
CA ALA A 81 -22.12 7.25 -6.01
C ALA A 81 -21.92 6.38 -7.26
N ASP A 82 -21.44 6.97 -8.36
CA ASP A 82 -21.22 6.29 -9.63
C ASP A 82 -19.97 5.39 -9.59
N PRO A 83 -20.11 4.07 -9.87
CA PRO A 83 -19.00 3.13 -9.91
C PRO A 83 -17.87 3.53 -10.88
N ARG A 84 -18.20 4.12 -12.02
CA ARG A 84 -17.20 4.57 -13.00
C ARG A 84 -16.35 5.70 -12.44
N LYS A 85 -16.98 6.65 -11.76
CA LYS A 85 -16.26 7.74 -11.09
C LYS A 85 -15.35 7.24 -9.97
N ARG A 86 -15.81 6.24 -9.20
CA ARG A 86 -14.97 5.56 -8.18
C ARG A 86 -13.72 4.91 -8.80
N LEU A 87 -13.88 4.20 -9.91
CA LEU A 87 -12.74 3.60 -10.65
C LEU A 87 -11.77 4.66 -11.17
N GLN A 88 -12.26 5.81 -11.66
CA GLN A 88 -11.41 6.93 -12.08
C GLN A 88 -10.61 7.52 -10.90
N MET A 89 -11.26 7.71 -9.75
CA MET A 89 -10.59 8.18 -8.54
C MET A 89 -9.52 7.20 -8.08
N LEU A 90 -9.82 5.89 -8.08
CA LEU A 90 -8.84 4.86 -7.77
C LEU A 90 -7.66 4.90 -8.74
N ALA A 91 -7.89 4.99 -10.05
CA ALA A 91 -6.83 5.10 -11.05
C ALA A 91 -5.88 6.26 -10.74
N THR A 92 -6.44 7.43 -10.39
CA THR A 92 -5.67 8.62 -10.02
C THR A 92 -4.81 8.39 -8.76
N ARG A 93 -5.38 7.78 -7.72
CA ARG A 93 -4.65 7.46 -6.48
C ARG A 93 -3.50 6.46 -6.73
N LEU A 94 -3.76 5.40 -7.51
CA LEU A 94 -2.74 4.40 -7.84
C LEU A 94 -1.63 4.98 -8.72
N ALA A 95 -1.96 5.79 -9.71
CA ALA A 95 -0.98 6.48 -10.57
C ALA A 95 -0.09 7.44 -9.78
N ALA A 96 -0.64 8.19 -8.83
CA ALA A 96 0.14 9.05 -7.95
C ALA A 96 1.14 8.23 -7.12
N SER A 97 0.74 7.07 -6.60
CA SER A 97 1.60 6.20 -5.82
C SER A 97 2.76 5.59 -6.62
N GLN A 98 2.58 5.34 -7.92
CA GLN A 98 3.65 4.82 -8.78
C GLN A 98 4.84 5.79 -8.83
N ARG A 99 4.59 7.08 -9.00
CA ARG A 99 5.64 8.11 -9.08
C ARG A 99 6.49 8.20 -7.83
N SER A 100 5.87 8.15 -6.65
CA SER A 100 6.59 8.23 -5.37
C SER A 100 7.48 7.02 -5.10
N ARG A 101 7.34 5.95 -5.88
CA ARG A 101 8.02 4.66 -5.68
C ARG A 101 9.19 4.40 -6.65
N LEU A 102 9.58 5.40 -7.44
CA LEU A 102 10.71 5.28 -8.36
C LEU A 102 12.02 4.93 -7.65
N THR A 103 12.26 5.51 -6.46
CA THR A 103 13.54 5.34 -5.76
C THR A 103 13.67 3.99 -5.04
N TYR A 104 12.61 3.53 -4.37
CA TYR A 104 12.67 2.34 -3.50
C TYR A 104 11.69 1.24 -3.89
N GLY A 105 10.94 1.39 -4.98
CA GLY A 105 9.90 0.45 -5.39
C GLY A 105 8.65 0.50 -4.50
N CYS A 106 7.87 -0.56 -4.53
CA CYS A 106 6.64 -0.65 -3.74
C CYS A 106 6.91 -1.12 -2.30
N PRO A 107 6.58 -0.32 -1.27
CA PRO A 107 6.81 -0.72 0.13
C PRO A 107 6.02 -1.98 0.51
N VAL A 108 4.80 -2.15 -0.02
CA VAL A 108 3.97 -3.33 0.25
C VAL A 108 4.57 -4.59 -0.37
N ALA A 109 5.01 -4.52 -1.64
CA ALA A 109 5.63 -5.67 -2.31
C ALA A 109 6.97 -6.05 -1.64
N ALA A 110 7.75 -5.06 -1.21
CA ALA A 110 8.97 -5.28 -0.43
C ALA A 110 8.64 -5.98 0.90
N ALA A 111 7.63 -5.50 1.64
CA ALA A 111 7.19 -6.11 2.89
C ALA A 111 6.74 -7.57 2.69
N VAL A 112 5.92 -7.86 1.67
CA VAL A 112 5.51 -9.24 1.34
C VAL A 112 6.70 -10.15 1.11
N ARG A 113 7.71 -9.68 0.38
CA ARG A 113 8.92 -10.46 0.10
C ARG A 113 9.79 -10.64 1.34
N ASP A 114 10.11 -9.54 2.02
CA ASP A 114 11.13 -9.49 3.06
C ASP A 114 10.66 -10.07 4.40
N PHE A 115 9.35 -10.02 4.67
CA PHE A 115 8.78 -10.59 5.91
C PHE A 115 8.52 -12.09 5.83
N ARG A 116 8.57 -12.67 4.63
CA ARG A 116 8.08 -14.04 4.38
C ARG A 116 8.77 -15.11 5.21
N SER A 117 10.08 -15.02 5.43
CA SER A 117 10.86 -16.00 6.20
C SER A 117 10.64 -15.89 7.71
N ASP A 118 10.70 -14.66 8.24
CA ASP A 118 10.83 -14.46 9.69
C ASP A 118 9.62 -13.78 10.34
N ALA A 119 8.69 -13.29 9.54
CA ALA A 119 7.46 -12.62 9.98
C ALA A 119 6.28 -12.96 9.06
N LYS A 120 6.02 -14.25 8.85
CA LYS A 120 5.01 -14.72 7.88
C LYS A 120 3.65 -14.05 8.05
N ALA A 121 3.16 -13.88 9.27
CA ALA A 121 1.90 -13.20 9.53
C ALA A 121 1.89 -11.74 9.03
N ALA A 122 3.02 -11.04 9.12
CA ALA A 122 3.18 -9.69 8.56
C ALA A 122 3.21 -9.71 7.03
N SER A 123 3.87 -10.72 6.42
CA SER A 123 3.86 -10.90 4.96
C SER A 123 2.45 -11.14 4.43
N ASP A 124 1.71 -12.07 5.05
CA ASP A 124 0.33 -12.38 4.68
C ASP A 124 -0.57 -11.13 4.84
N LYS A 125 -0.39 -10.39 5.94
CA LYS A 125 -1.13 -9.14 6.19
C LYS A 125 -0.81 -8.05 5.16
N ALA A 126 0.46 -7.88 4.76
CA ALA A 126 0.82 -6.94 3.71
C ALA A 126 0.21 -7.32 2.35
N ALA A 127 0.11 -8.62 2.03
CA ALA A 127 -0.48 -9.10 0.79
C ALA A 127 -1.98 -8.78 0.66
N GLU A 128 -2.69 -8.56 1.76
CA GLU A 128 -4.11 -8.17 1.75
C GLU A 128 -4.36 -6.89 0.95
N VAL A 129 -3.40 -5.96 0.91
CA VAL A 129 -3.51 -4.71 0.12
C VAL A 129 -3.83 -5.00 -1.34
N PHE A 130 -3.16 -5.98 -1.94
CA PHE A 130 -3.39 -6.34 -3.33
C PHE A 130 -4.75 -7.00 -3.53
N THR A 131 -5.18 -7.80 -2.56
CA THR A 131 -6.51 -8.44 -2.57
C THR A 131 -7.63 -7.40 -2.40
N LEU A 132 -7.44 -6.42 -1.52
CA LEU A 132 -8.39 -5.32 -1.32
C LEU A 132 -8.59 -4.51 -2.61
N ILE A 133 -7.49 -4.09 -3.24
CA ILE A 133 -7.56 -3.32 -4.50
C ILE A 133 -8.18 -4.14 -5.63
N ALA A 134 -7.75 -5.40 -5.83
CA ALA A 134 -8.31 -6.26 -6.86
C ALA A 134 -9.80 -6.54 -6.64
N GLY A 135 -10.20 -6.82 -5.39
CA GLY A 135 -11.59 -7.03 -5.01
C GLY A 135 -12.46 -5.80 -5.24
N TYR A 136 -11.96 -4.63 -4.88
CA TYR A 136 -12.65 -3.36 -5.11
C TYR A 136 -12.89 -3.11 -6.61
N VAL A 137 -11.86 -3.24 -7.44
CA VAL A 137 -11.99 -3.09 -8.90
C VAL A 137 -12.99 -4.09 -9.45
N SER A 138 -12.93 -5.36 -9.01
CA SER A 138 -13.88 -6.38 -9.43
C SER A 138 -15.32 -6.02 -9.05
N ALA A 139 -15.55 -5.54 -7.84
CA ALA A 139 -16.87 -5.14 -7.38
C ALA A 139 -17.41 -3.93 -8.18
N GLU A 140 -16.60 -2.87 -8.35
CA GLU A 140 -17.04 -1.67 -9.06
C GLU A 140 -17.26 -1.93 -10.55
N THR A 141 -16.39 -2.71 -11.23
CA THR A 141 -16.61 -3.09 -12.63
C THR A 141 -17.83 -4.00 -12.81
N GLY A 142 -18.11 -4.88 -11.83
CA GLY A 142 -19.37 -5.65 -11.81
C GLY A 142 -20.60 -4.76 -11.74
N ARG A 143 -20.56 -3.67 -10.92
CA ARG A 143 -21.64 -2.68 -10.85
C ARG A 143 -21.86 -1.89 -12.14
N THR A 144 -20.86 -1.78 -12.99
CA THR A 144 -21.03 -1.20 -14.36
C THR A 144 -21.60 -2.15 -15.38
N GLY A 145 -21.94 -3.40 -14.99
CA GLY A 145 -22.53 -4.41 -15.84
C GLY A 145 -21.54 -5.43 -16.43
N LEU A 146 -20.28 -5.43 -16.01
CA LEU A 146 -19.31 -6.40 -16.46
C LEU A 146 -19.64 -7.79 -15.87
N ARG A 147 -19.58 -8.85 -16.71
CA ARG A 147 -19.80 -10.23 -16.23
C ARG A 147 -18.79 -10.61 -15.14
N PRO A 148 -19.18 -11.44 -14.14
CA PRO A 148 -18.33 -11.73 -12.95
C PRO A 148 -16.92 -12.20 -13.28
N ALA A 149 -16.76 -13.09 -14.26
CA ALA A 149 -15.43 -13.59 -14.65
C ALA A 149 -14.54 -12.47 -15.24
N LEU A 150 -15.11 -11.56 -16.03
CA LEU A 150 -14.39 -10.42 -16.58
C LEU A 150 -14.09 -9.35 -15.53
N ALA A 151 -15.01 -9.14 -14.60
CA ALA A 151 -14.79 -8.23 -13.46
C ALA A 151 -13.63 -8.71 -12.57
N LEU A 152 -13.56 -10.00 -12.27
CA LEU A 152 -12.44 -10.60 -11.53
C LEU A 152 -11.11 -10.45 -12.29
N ALA A 153 -11.13 -10.68 -13.60
CA ALA A 153 -9.96 -10.51 -14.47
C ALA A 153 -9.49 -9.04 -14.48
N ALA A 154 -10.42 -8.09 -14.56
CA ALA A 154 -10.12 -6.65 -14.50
C ALA A 154 -9.44 -6.26 -13.18
N GLY A 155 -9.91 -6.78 -12.05
CA GLY A 155 -9.28 -6.55 -10.74
C GLY A 155 -7.83 -7.02 -10.69
N ARG A 156 -7.58 -8.23 -11.17
CA ARG A 156 -6.22 -8.79 -11.25
C ARG A 156 -5.32 -8.01 -12.22
N ALA A 157 -5.85 -7.65 -13.39
CA ALA A 157 -5.14 -6.87 -14.39
C ALA A 157 -4.76 -5.48 -13.87
N ALA A 158 -5.64 -4.82 -13.14
CA ALA A 158 -5.37 -3.51 -12.55
C ALA A 158 -4.20 -3.56 -11.55
N VAL A 159 -4.18 -4.56 -10.66
CA VAL A 159 -3.08 -4.74 -9.70
C VAL A 159 -1.78 -5.09 -10.43
N ALA A 160 -1.82 -5.97 -11.43
CA ALA A 160 -0.64 -6.35 -12.21
C ALA A 160 -0.06 -5.16 -12.97
N GLU A 161 -0.90 -4.34 -13.63
CA GLU A 161 -0.46 -3.14 -14.33
C GLU A 161 0.13 -2.10 -13.36
N TRP A 162 -0.55 -1.85 -12.24
CA TRP A 162 -0.06 -0.94 -11.21
C TRP A 162 1.31 -1.35 -10.68
N GLN A 163 1.49 -2.62 -10.30
CA GLN A 163 2.76 -3.12 -9.77
C GLN A 163 3.83 -3.24 -10.86
N GLY A 164 3.47 -3.63 -12.07
CA GLY A 164 4.37 -3.68 -13.21
C GLY A 164 5.00 -2.31 -13.52
N GLY A 165 4.19 -1.25 -13.49
CA GLY A 165 4.68 0.12 -13.66
C GLY A 165 5.67 0.55 -12.58
N ILE A 166 5.42 0.19 -11.31
CA ILE A 166 6.35 0.48 -10.20
C ILE A 166 7.66 -0.30 -10.38
N VAL A 167 7.59 -1.59 -10.72
CA VAL A 167 8.76 -2.44 -10.91
C VAL A 167 9.64 -1.94 -12.06
N LEU A 168 9.04 -1.66 -13.22
CA LEU A 168 9.79 -1.17 -14.38
C LEU A 168 10.38 0.22 -14.12
N GLY A 169 9.57 1.14 -13.58
CA GLY A 169 10.03 2.47 -13.25
C GLY A 169 11.20 2.47 -12.27
N HIS A 170 11.12 1.65 -11.21
CA HIS A 170 12.19 1.51 -10.22
C HIS A 170 13.44 0.84 -10.82
N ALA A 171 13.28 -0.30 -11.50
CA ALA A 171 14.40 -1.08 -12.01
C ALA A 171 15.19 -0.37 -13.11
N LEU A 172 14.50 0.41 -13.94
CA LEU A 172 15.09 1.13 -15.08
C LEU A 172 15.33 2.62 -14.78
N ALA A 173 14.97 3.11 -13.58
CA ALA A 173 14.93 4.53 -13.24
C ALA A 173 14.15 5.36 -14.29
N ASP A 174 13.08 4.78 -14.85
CA ASP A 174 12.33 5.31 -16.00
C ASP A 174 10.94 5.82 -15.59
N ALA A 175 10.81 7.14 -15.50
CA ALA A 175 9.53 7.80 -15.23
C ALA A 175 8.54 7.66 -16.41
N ALA A 176 9.02 7.46 -17.65
CA ALA A 176 8.14 7.29 -18.81
C ALA A 176 7.41 5.93 -18.75
N ALA A 177 8.09 4.88 -18.31
CA ALA A 177 7.47 3.57 -18.07
C ALA A 177 6.33 3.66 -17.04
N VAL A 178 6.53 4.45 -15.96
CA VAL A 178 5.49 4.72 -14.96
C VAL A 178 4.30 5.45 -15.58
N ALA A 179 4.55 6.50 -16.36
CA ALA A 179 3.49 7.28 -16.98
C ALA A 179 2.66 6.45 -17.98
N GLU A 180 3.33 5.56 -18.72
CA GLU A 180 2.65 4.67 -19.65
C GLU A 180 1.79 3.62 -18.92
N SER A 181 2.33 3.03 -17.86
CA SER A 181 1.57 2.11 -16.99
C SER A 181 0.35 2.80 -16.38
N ALA A 182 0.48 4.04 -15.91
CA ALA A 182 -0.66 4.81 -15.40
C ALA A 182 -1.76 5.01 -16.46
N ARG A 183 -1.40 5.28 -17.72
CA ARG A 183 -2.36 5.37 -18.83
C ARG A 183 -3.04 4.03 -19.12
N ARG A 184 -2.29 2.91 -19.09
CA ARG A 184 -2.87 1.57 -19.27
C ARG A 184 -3.79 1.20 -18.11
N LEU A 185 -3.41 1.51 -16.88
CA LEU A 185 -4.24 1.32 -15.69
C LEU A 185 -5.57 2.10 -15.82
N ALA A 186 -5.52 3.36 -16.23
CA ALA A 186 -6.72 4.17 -16.45
C ALA A 186 -7.66 3.52 -17.49
N ARG A 187 -7.12 2.96 -18.58
CA ARG A 187 -7.92 2.23 -19.58
C ARG A 187 -8.56 0.95 -19.02
N ILE A 188 -7.80 0.17 -18.24
CA ILE A 188 -8.32 -1.04 -17.56
C ILE A 188 -9.50 -0.69 -16.65
N LEU A 189 -9.41 0.43 -15.96
CA LEU A 189 -10.43 0.91 -15.03
C LEU A 189 -11.58 1.68 -15.71
N GLY A 190 -11.59 1.75 -17.06
CA GLY A 190 -12.59 2.50 -17.80
C GLY A 190 -12.54 4.01 -17.56
N ALA A 191 -11.41 4.50 -17.08
CA ALA A 191 -11.12 5.91 -16.83
C ALA A 191 -10.54 6.60 -18.08
N SER A 192 -10.85 6.13 -19.29
CA SER A 192 -10.49 6.84 -20.52
C SER A 192 -11.12 8.22 -20.49
N GLU A 193 -10.30 9.23 -20.72
CA GLU A 193 -10.75 10.59 -20.93
C GLU A 193 -11.88 10.57 -21.96
N ALA A 194 -13.05 11.10 -21.58
CA ALA A 194 -14.03 11.54 -22.56
C ALA A 194 -13.32 12.61 -23.42
N GLN A 195 -13.07 12.27 -24.67
CA GLN A 195 -12.65 13.25 -25.69
C GLN A 195 -13.73 14.29 -25.84
#